data_4d95e719920a2e9cbc7587234c186155
#
_entry.id   4d95e719920a2e9cbc7587234c186155
#
_cell.length_a   1.000
_cell.length_b   1.000
_cell.length_c   1.000
_cell.angle_alpha   90.00
_cell.angle_beta   90.00
_cell.angle_gamma   90.00
#
_symmetry.space_group_name_H-M   'P 1'
#
loop_
_entity.id
_entity.type
_entity.pdbx_description
1 polymer ?
#
loop_
_entity_poly.entity_id
_entity_poly.type
_entity_poly.pdbx_seq_one_letter_code
_entity_poly.pdbx_strand_id
1 'polypeptide(L)'
;MIRRMTTISSPLADLRKDYKLASLGKRDLAADPFTQFGQWMNDAIKAELPEPTAMNLATVGSNGRPSARIVLLKSFDENGFVFFTNYQSRKGHELAEAQWAALTFHWVELERQVRIEGHVVQVDDAVSDEYFNSRPLLSRIGAHASPQSEKIDSREALEARFTEAQSRLGDNPPRPANWGGYVIVPEMVEFWQGRRSRLHDRLMFQRQFGGWHIERLAP
;
A
#
# COMPACT_ATOMS: atom_id res chain seq x y z
N MET A 1 -4.43 -18.03 -27.66
CA MET A 1 -5.64 -17.65 -28.42
C MET A 1 -6.59 -16.93 -27.46
N ILE A 2 -6.67 -15.61 -27.55
CA ILE A 2 -7.57 -14.79 -26.70
C ILE A 2 -8.94 -14.84 -27.37
N ARG A 3 -9.92 -15.51 -26.73
CA ARG A 3 -11.32 -15.45 -27.18
C ARG A 3 -11.80 -14.01 -27.11
N ARG A 4 -12.22 -13.43 -28.24
CA ARG A 4 -12.91 -12.14 -28.26
C ARG A 4 -14.21 -12.27 -27.45
N MET A 5 -14.30 -11.58 -26.34
CA MET A 5 -15.60 -11.35 -25.69
C MET A 5 -16.39 -10.36 -26.54
N THR A 6 -17.46 -10.85 -27.17
CA THR A 6 -18.20 -10.11 -28.21
C THR A 6 -19.39 -9.30 -27.70
N THR A 7 -19.68 -9.30 -26.39
CA THR A 7 -20.80 -8.52 -25.89
C THR A 7 -20.56 -8.08 -24.44
N ILE A 8 -20.39 -6.78 -24.22
CA ILE A 8 -20.50 -6.18 -22.90
C ILE A 8 -22.00 -5.85 -22.70
N SER A 9 -22.83 -6.86 -22.54
CA SER A 9 -24.19 -6.70 -22.04
C SER A 9 -24.21 -7.05 -20.57
N SER A 10 -23.67 -6.15 -19.76
CA SER A 10 -23.67 -6.33 -18.32
C SER A 10 -24.17 -5.05 -17.66
N PRO A 11 -25.04 -5.15 -16.62
CA PRO A 11 -25.38 -4.01 -15.76
C PRO A 11 -24.16 -3.24 -15.25
N LEU A 12 -22.97 -3.88 -15.24
CA LEU A 12 -21.71 -3.25 -14.84
C LEU A 12 -21.31 -2.07 -15.74
N ALA A 13 -21.67 -2.09 -17.03
CA ALA A 13 -21.37 -0.99 -17.95
C ALA A 13 -22.17 0.29 -17.63
N ASP A 14 -23.29 0.14 -16.94
CA ASP A 14 -24.20 1.23 -16.57
C ASP A 14 -23.93 1.77 -15.16
N LEU A 15 -23.08 1.09 -14.37
CA LEU A 15 -22.65 1.55 -13.05
C LEU A 15 -21.69 2.73 -13.21
N ARG A 16 -22.24 3.94 -13.23
CA ARG A 16 -21.47 5.20 -13.35
C ARG A 16 -21.81 6.10 -12.17
N LYS A 17 -20.76 6.62 -11.50
CA LYS A 17 -20.86 7.66 -10.49
C LYS A 17 -20.37 8.98 -11.10
N ASP A 18 -21.11 10.06 -10.92
CA ASP A 18 -20.68 11.39 -11.30
C ASP A 18 -19.92 12.04 -10.14
N TYR A 19 -18.66 12.29 -10.32
CA TYR A 19 -17.76 12.86 -9.31
C TYR A 19 -17.91 14.38 -9.25
N LYS A 20 -18.17 14.95 -8.05
CA LYS A 20 -18.48 16.37 -7.91
C LYS A 20 -18.10 16.99 -6.55
N LEU A 21 -17.43 16.23 -5.67
CA LEU A 21 -17.18 16.67 -4.30
C LEU A 21 -16.21 17.83 -4.23
N ALA A 22 -15.11 17.78 -4.98
CA ALA A 22 -14.03 18.74 -4.84
C ALA A 22 -13.33 19.01 -6.18
N SER A 23 -12.37 19.94 -6.14
CA SER A 23 -11.42 20.23 -7.23
C SER A 23 -10.01 20.24 -6.67
N LEU A 24 -9.01 20.06 -7.54
CA LEU A 24 -7.60 20.15 -7.18
C LEU A 24 -6.84 20.99 -8.22
N GLY A 25 -6.38 22.16 -7.80
CA GLY A 25 -5.52 23.02 -8.59
C GLY A 25 -4.09 23.08 -8.06
N LYS A 26 -3.14 23.55 -8.85
CA LYS A 26 -1.74 23.72 -8.39
C LYS A 26 -1.63 24.63 -7.15
N ARG A 27 -2.57 25.57 -6.97
CA ARG A 27 -2.60 26.48 -5.84
C ARG A 27 -3.11 25.83 -4.54
N ASP A 28 -3.76 24.68 -4.67
CA ASP A 28 -4.34 23.93 -3.55
C ASP A 28 -3.36 22.90 -3.00
N LEU A 29 -2.21 22.70 -3.69
CA LEU A 29 -1.18 21.77 -3.26
C LEU A 29 -0.26 22.36 -2.20
N ALA A 30 0.16 21.49 -1.28
CA ALA A 30 1.30 21.79 -0.41
C ALA A 30 2.62 21.91 -1.22
N ALA A 31 3.67 22.40 -0.58
CA ALA A 31 4.98 22.57 -1.22
C ALA A 31 5.67 21.26 -1.56
N ASP A 32 5.31 20.16 -0.86
CA ASP A 32 5.89 18.84 -1.03
C ASP A 32 4.80 17.76 -0.93
N PRO A 33 5.05 16.55 -1.49
CA PRO A 33 4.03 15.50 -1.56
C PRO A 33 3.72 14.86 -0.20
N PHE A 34 4.61 14.92 0.78
CA PHE A 34 4.38 14.32 2.10
C PHE A 34 3.41 15.18 2.92
N THR A 35 3.60 16.48 2.91
CA THR A 35 2.66 17.44 3.50
C THR A 35 1.28 17.32 2.83
N GLN A 36 1.24 17.23 1.49
CA GLN A 36 -0.02 17.05 0.74
C GLN A 36 -0.70 15.72 1.09
N PHE A 37 0.07 14.64 1.17
CA PHE A 37 -0.45 13.32 1.58
C PHE A 37 -0.99 13.36 3.00
N GLY A 38 -0.26 13.99 3.93
CA GLY A 38 -0.69 14.15 5.32
C GLY A 38 -2.02 14.88 5.46
N GLN A 39 -2.23 15.95 4.68
CA GLN A 39 -3.51 16.67 4.64
C GLN A 39 -4.64 15.74 4.18
N TRP A 40 -4.45 15.01 3.08
CA TRP A 40 -5.45 14.11 2.53
C TRP A 40 -5.73 12.89 3.42
N MET A 41 -4.70 12.36 4.07
CA MET A 41 -4.85 11.29 5.07
C MET A 41 -5.66 11.77 6.27
N ASN A 42 -5.39 12.99 6.77
CA ASN A 42 -6.16 13.57 7.85
C ASN A 42 -7.64 13.80 7.46
N ASP A 43 -7.90 14.21 6.21
CA ASP A 43 -9.27 14.32 5.70
C ASP A 43 -9.96 12.94 5.67
N ALA A 44 -9.26 11.89 5.26
CA ALA A 44 -9.78 10.53 5.24
C ALA A 44 -10.09 10.00 6.65
N ILE A 45 -9.23 10.30 7.63
CA ILE A 45 -9.44 9.94 9.04
C ILE A 45 -10.64 10.73 9.62
N LYS A 46 -10.72 12.05 9.37
CA LYS A 46 -11.84 12.89 9.84
C LYS A 46 -13.18 12.50 9.21
N ALA A 47 -13.15 12.00 7.98
CA ALA A 47 -14.34 11.48 7.30
C ALA A 47 -14.70 10.04 7.75
N GLU A 48 -13.97 9.50 8.73
CA GLU A 48 -14.19 8.16 9.29
C GLU A 48 -14.23 7.05 8.22
N LEU A 49 -13.36 7.18 7.20
CA LEU A 49 -13.31 6.17 6.14
C LEU A 49 -12.90 4.80 6.71
N PRO A 50 -13.48 3.71 6.23
CA PRO A 50 -13.03 2.38 6.61
C PRO A 50 -11.58 2.16 6.15
N GLU A 51 -10.70 1.82 7.08
CA GLU A 51 -9.28 1.52 6.84
C GLU A 51 -8.55 2.53 5.95
N PRO A 52 -8.49 3.84 6.29
CA PRO A 52 -7.89 4.86 5.43
C PRO A 52 -6.42 4.60 5.10
N THR A 53 -5.74 3.77 5.90
CA THR A 53 -4.35 3.35 5.70
C THR A 53 -4.18 2.15 4.76
N ALA A 54 -5.28 1.54 4.32
CA ALA A 54 -5.22 0.44 3.36
C ALA A 54 -4.75 0.95 2.00
N MET A 55 -3.75 0.28 1.44
CA MET A 55 -3.18 0.63 0.14
C MET A 55 -2.91 -0.62 -0.69
N ASN A 56 -3.13 -0.52 -1.99
CA ASN A 56 -2.72 -1.55 -2.92
C ASN A 56 -1.23 -1.43 -3.19
N LEU A 57 -0.46 -2.47 -2.84
CA LEU A 57 0.96 -2.59 -3.16
C LEU A 57 1.10 -3.44 -4.43
N ALA A 58 1.63 -2.86 -5.49
CA ALA A 58 2.02 -3.55 -6.71
C ALA A 58 3.53 -3.80 -6.72
N THR A 59 3.91 -5.03 -7.05
CA THR A 59 5.30 -5.50 -7.14
C THR A 59 5.48 -6.31 -8.43
N VAL A 60 6.72 -6.47 -8.87
CA VAL A 60 7.06 -7.22 -10.09
C VAL A 60 8.04 -8.32 -9.73
N GLY A 61 7.76 -9.55 -10.16
CA GLY A 61 8.68 -10.68 -9.99
C GLY A 61 9.77 -10.69 -11.04
N SER A 62 10.79 -11.53 -10.84
CA SER A 62 11.92 -11.74 -11.79
C SER A 62 11.49 -12.11 -13.21
N ASN A 63 10.29 -12.68 -13.35
CA ASN A 63 9.71 -13.01 -14.67
C ASN A 63 8.97 -11.81 -15.34
N GLY A 64 9.09 -10.61 -14.79
CA GLY A 64 8.44 -9.39 -15.30
C GLY A 64 6.92 -9.33 -15.07
N ARG A 65 6.32 -10.30 -14.34
CA ARG A 65 4.88 -10.32 -14.10
C ARG A 65 4.51 -9.52 -12.87
N PRO A 66 3.59 -8.54 -12.99
CA PRO A 66 3.11 -7.79 -11.83
C PRO A 66 2.21 -8.65 -10.94
N SER A 67 2.24 -8.35 -9.66
CA SER A 67 1.29 -8.87 -8.68
C SER A 67 0.87 -7.75 -7.73
N ALA A 68 -0.34 -7.84 -7.16
CA ALA A 68 -0.88 -6.79 -6.29
C ALA A 68 -1.62 -7.40 -5.09
N ARG A 69 -1.63 -6.67 -3.99
CA ARG A 69 -2.35 -7.01 -2.74
C ARG A 69 -2.54 -5.77 -1.90
N ILE A 70 -3.47 -5.84 -0.94
CA ILE A 70 -3.62 -4.79 0.05
C ILE A 70 -2.60 -5.00 1.17
N VAL A 71 -1.97 -3.90 1.59
CA VAL A 71 -1.15 -3.78 2.80
C VAL A 71 -1.57 -2.50 3.54
N LEU A 72 -1.10 -2.33 4.78
CA LEU A 72 -1.45 -1.15 5.58
C LEU A 72 -0.24 -0.23 5.75
N LEU A 73 -0.42 1.04 5.43
CA LEU A 73 0.55 2.08 5.80
C LEU A 73 0.66 2.16 7.32
N LYS A 74 1.88 2.26 7.84
CA LYS A 74 2.14 2.34 9.29
C LYS A 74 2.77 3.66 9.70
N SER A 75 3.58 4.24 8.86
CA SER A 75 4.10 5.61 8.99
C SER A 75 4.50 6.16 7.63
N PHE A 76 4.65 7.46 7.56
CA PHE A 76 5.25 8.17 6.42
C PHE A 76 5.91 9.46 6.92
N ASP A 77 6.97 9.84 6.27
CA ASP A 77 7.71 11.09 6.45
C ASP A 77 8.44 11.45 5.14
N GLU A 78 9.36 12.39 5.19
CA GLU A 78 10.17 12.81 4.04
C GLU A 78 11.07 11.70 3.48
N ASN A 79 11.29 10.62 4.22
CA ASN A 79 12.05 9.45 3.77
C ASN A 79 11.19 8.44 3.01
N GLY A 80 9.86 8.47 3.19
CA GLY A 80 8.94 7.62 2.42
C GLY A 80 7.77 7.02 3.20
N PHE A 81 7.23 5.94 2.66
CA PHE A 81 6.00 5.29 3.13
C PHE A 81 6.32 3.89 3.65
N VAL A 82 6.05 3.64 4.93
CA VAL A 82 6.46 2.43 5.64
C VAL A 82 5.30 1.45 5.80
N PHE A 83 5.57 0.18 5.48
CA PHE A 83 4.69 -0.93 5.80
C PHE A 83 5.51 -2.14 6.28
N PHE A 84 4.87 -3.10 6.96
CA PHE A 84 5.54 -4.28 7.49
C PHE A 84 4.95 -5.56 6.91
N THR A 85 5.81 -6.55 6.68
CA THR A 85 5.40 -7.82 6.08
C THR A 85 6.40 -8.95 6.42
N ASN A 86 6.07 -10.17 5.98
CA ASN A 86 7.00 -11.28 5.97
C ASN A 86 7.91 -11.18 4.73
N TYR A 87 9.22 -11.14 4.91
CA TYR A 87 10.23 -11.04 3.85
C TYR A 87 10.26 -12.27 2.93
N GLN A 88 9.87 -13.44 3.45
CA GLN A 88 9.77 -14.69 2.68
C GLN A 88 8.43 -14.85 1.95
N SER A 89 7.50 -13.89 2.09
CA SER A 89 6.28 -13.91 1.29
C SER A 89 6.58 -13.61 -0.18
N ARG A 90 5.61 -13.93 -1.07
CA ARG A 90 5.75 -13.62 -2.51
C ARG A 90 6.15 -12.16 -2.75
N LYS A 91 5.48 -11.19 -2.08
CA LYS A 91 5.86 -9.78 -2.21
C LYS A 91 7.24 -9.48 -1.65
N GLY A 92 7.64 -10.15 -0.56
CA GLY A 92 8.98 -9.98 0.03
C GLY A 92 10.09 -10.36 -0.95
N HIS A 93 9.95 -11.49 -1.63
CA HIS A 93 10.88 -11.91 -2.68
C HIS A 93 10.88 -10.95 -3.87
N GLU A 94 9.69 -10.57 -4.38
CA GLU A 94 9.56 -9.62 -5.49
C GLU A 94 10.20 -8.25 -5.17
N LEU A 95 10.05 -7.76 -3.93
CA LEU A 95 10.66 -6.51 -3.47
C LEU A 95 12.18 -6.60 -3.32
N ALA A 96 12.68 -7.74 -2.84
CA ALA A 96 14.12 -7.95 -2.73
C ALA A 96 14.81 -8.01 -4.11
N GLU A 97 14.14 -8.55 -5.12
CA GLU A 97 14.67 -8.67 -6.48
C GLU A 97 14.57 -7.36 -7.27
N ALA A 98 13.38 -6.75 -7.33
CA ALA A 98 13.13 -5.59 -8.17
C ALA A 98 13.50 -4.26 -7.50
N GLN A 99 13.45 -4.19 -6.17
CA GLN A 99 13.70 -2.98 -5.37
C GLN A 99 12.88 -1.75 -5.83
N TRP A 100 11.72 -2.01 -6.45
CA TRP A 100 10.80 -1.02 -6.97
C TRP A 100 9.37 -1.44 -6.71
N ALA A 101 8.51 -0.50 -6.33
CA ALA A 101 7.10 -0.78 -6.11
C ALA A 101 6.22 0.43 -6.40
N ALA A 102 4.92 0.16 -6.54
CA ALA A 102 3.90 1.19 -6.58
C ALA A 102 2.87 0.96 -5.47
N LEU A 103 2.43 2.06 -4.86
CA LEU A 103 1.32 2.10 -3.92
C LEU A 103 0.15 2.86 -4.53
N THR A 104 -1.07 2.43 -4.20
CA THR A 104 -2.28 3.17 -4.54
C THR A 104 -3.22 3.20 -3.34
N PHE A 105 -3.54 4.39 -2.87
CA PHE A 105 -4.65 4.65 -1.96
C PHE A 105 -5.88 5.01 -2.78
N HIS A 106 -7.05 4.51 -2.39
CA HIS A 106 -8.31 4.82 -3.06
C HIS A 106 -9.40 5.11 -2.02
N TRP A 107 -9.66 6.37 -1.80
CA TRP A 107 -10.68 6.87 -0.88
C TRP A 107 -11.95 7.24 -1.65
N VAL A 108 -12.82 6.24 -1.83
CA VAL A 108 -14.01 6.31 -2.70
C VAL A 108 -14.97 7.42 -2.27
N GLU A 109 -15.17 7.58 -0.97
CA GLU A 109 -16.10 8.55 -0.39
C GLU A 109 -15.62 9.99 -0.61
N LEU A 110 -14.31 10.20 -0.70
CA LEU A 110 -13.69 11.51 -0.98
C LEU A 110 -13.45 11.72 -2.49
N GLU A 111 -13.76 10.73 -3.31
CA GLU A 111 -13.47 10.75 -4.75
C GLU A 111 -11.98 11.04 -5.02
N ARG A 112 -11.08 10.46 -4.19
CA ARG A 112 -9.63 10.68 -4.22
C ARG A 112 -8.85 9.40 -4.43
N GLN A 113 -7.72 9.54 -5.13
CA GLN A 113 -6.70 8.52 -5.24
C GLN A 113 -5.32 9.14 -5.08
N VAL A 114 -4.41 8.44 -4.40
CA VAL A 114 -2.99 8.79 -4.38
C VAL A 114 -2.20 7.61 -4.93
N ARG A 115 -1.32 7.87 -5.90
CA ARG A 115 -0.37 6.88 -6.44
C ARG A 115 1.04 7.30 -6.09
N ILE A 116 1.84 6.32 -5.69
CA ILE A 116 3.24 6.52 -5.28
C ILE A 116 4.07 5.47 -5.98
N GLU A 117 5.14 5.87 -6.63
CA GLU A 117 6.09 4.97 -7.26
C GLU A 117 7.50 5.30 -6.77
N GLY A 118 8.29 4.28 -6.43
CA GLY A 118 9.62 4.55 -5.91
C GLY A 118 10.42 3.31 -5.56
N HIS A 119 11.64 3.56 -5.11
CA HIS A 119 12.57 2.55 -4.64
C HIS A 119 12.13 1.98 -3.29
N VAL A 120 12.45 0.70 -3.09
CA VAL A 120 12.12 -0.03 -1.87
C VAL A 120 13.39 -0.35 -1.11
N VAL A 121 13.40 0.02 0.18
CA VAL A 121 14.50 -0.30 1.09
C VAL A 121 13.92 -0.95 2.35
N GLN A 122 14.62 -1.90 2.93
CA GLN A 122 14.25 -2.41 4.26
C GLN A 122 14.52 -1.32 5.31
N VAL A 123 13.60 -1.19 6.26
CA VAL A 123 13.85 -0.32 7.42
C VAL A 123 14.82 -1.01 8.38
N ASP A 124 15.46 -0.23 9.23
CA ASP A 124 16.38 -0.75 10.26
C ASP A 124 15.68 -1.77 11.17
N ASP A 125 16.46 -2.74 11.65
CA ASP A 125 15.96 -3.78 12.55
C ASP A 125 15.33 -3.18 13.81
N ALA A 126 15.91 -2.11 14.37
CA ALA A 126 15.36 -1.43 15.53
C ALA A 126 13.92 -0.91 15.30
N VAL A 127 13.66 -0.33 14.13
CA VAL A 127 12.31 0.13 13.74
C VAL A 127 11.35 -1.06 13.59
N SER A 128 11.85 -2.15 13.01
CA SER A 128 11.05 -3.38 12.87
C SER A 128 10.75 -4.01 14.23
N ASP A 129 11.70 -4.03 15.16
CA ASP A 129 11.52 -4.55 16.52
C ASP A 129 10.54 -3.71 17.32
N GLU A 130 10.66 -2.38 17.27
CA GLU A 130 9.74 -1.46 17.93
C GLU A 130 8.30 -1.68 17.46
N TYR A 131 8.09 -1.67 16.15
CA TYR A 131 6.75 -1.88 15.61
C TYR A 131 6.24 -3.31 15.88
N PHE A 132 7.07 -4.35 15.78
CA PHE A 132 6.68 -5.72 16.10
C PHE A 132 6.18 -5.83 17.54
N ASN A 133 6.88 -5.24 18.50
CA ASN A 133 6.55 -5.27 19.92
C ASN A 133 5.26 -4.49 20.26
N SER A 134 4.91 -3.47 19.47
CA SER A 134 3.66 -2.71 19.64
C SER A 134 2.41 -3.49 19.17
N ARG A 135 2.59 -4.59 18.42
CA ARG A 135 1.48 -5.38 17.90
C ARG A 135 0.80 -6.23 19.00
N PRO A 136 -0.52 -6.49 18.88
CA PRO A 136 -1.20 -7.42 19.75
C PRO A 136 -0.51 -8.80 19.80
N LEU A 137 -0.47 -9.44 20.97
CA LEU A 137 0.22 -10.71 21.21
C LEU A 137 -0.14 -11.77 20.14
N LEU A 138 -1.42 -11.98 19.86
CA LEU A 138 -1.84 -12.97 18.88
C LEU A 138 -1.37 -12.66 17.46
N SER A 139 -1.21 -11.38 17.11
CA SER A 139 -0.64 -10.98 15.82
C SER A 139 0.86 -11.21 15.74
N ARG A 140 1.58 -11.11 16.88
CA ARG A 140 3.00 -11.45 16.98
C ARG A 140 3.22 -12.96 16.84
N ILE A 141 2.40 -13.77 17.53
CA ILE A 141 2.42 -15.24 17.43
C ILE A 141 2.08 -15.68 15.99
N GLY A 142 1.08 -15.07 15.37
CA GLY A 142 0.70 -15.36 13.98
C GLY A 142 1.82 -15.14 12.96
N ALA A 143 2.72 -14.19 13.22
CA ALA A 143 3.89 -13.97 12.36
C ALA A 143 4.89 -15.15 12.37
N HIS A 144 4.94 -15.91 13.47
CA HIS A 144 5.75 -17.14 13.55
C HIS A 144 5.04 -18.36 12.96
N ALA A 145 3.72 -18.42 13.09
CA ALA A 145 2.94 -19.59 12.69
C ALA A 145 2.69 -19.68 11.19
N SER A 146 2.59 -18.52 10.50
CA SER A 146 2.16 -18.45 9.10
C SER A 146 3.34 -18.35 8.14
N PRO A 147 3.62 -19.37 7.30
CA PRO A 147 4.53 -19.26 6.17
C PRO A 147 3.85 -18.48 5.04
N GLN A 148 3.83 -17.16 5.16
CA GLN A 148 3.01 -16.29 4.32
C GLN A 148 3.29 -16.50 2.82
N SER A 149 2.24 -16.71 2.04
CA SER A 149 2.22 -16.99 0.59
C SER A 149 2.63 -18.41 0.20
N GLU A 150 2.97 -19.28 1.13
CA GLU A 150 3.22 -20.70 0.85
C GLU A 150 1.92 -21.51 0.82
N LYS A 151 1.97 -22.66 0.17
CA LYS A 151 0.87 -23.63 0.21
C LYS A 151 0.79 -24.26 1.60
N ILE A 152 -0.41 -24.43 2.10
CA ILE A 152 -0.68 -25.16 3.34
C ILE A 152 -1.82 -26.14 3.10
N ASP A 153 -1.76 -27.29 3.74
CA ASP A 153 -2.67 -28.41 3.46
C ASP A 153 -4.11 -28.10 3.88
N SER A 154 -4.30 -27.42 5.01
CA SER A 154 -5.63 -27.08 5.49
C SER A 154 -5.63 -25.92 6.47
N ARG A 155 -6.81 -25.45 6.84
CA ARG A 155 -7.02 -24.45 7.89
C ARG A 155 -6.57 -24.99 9.25
N GLU A 156 -6.88 -26.25 9.53
CA GLU A 156 -6.53 -26.94 10.78
C GLU A 156 -5.02 -27.05 10.94
N ALA A 157 -4.28 -27.29 9.83
CA ALA A 157 -2.81 -27.29 9.84
C ALA A 157 -2.24 -25.92 10.24
N LEU A 158 -2.84 -24.82 9.78
CA LEU A 158 -2.43 -23.47 10.19
C LEU A 158 -2.75 -23.20 11.66
N GLU A 159 -3.92 -23.61 12.13
CA GLU A 159 -4.34 -23.47 13.53
C GLU A 159 -3.46 -24.29 14.48
N ALA A 160 -3.06 -25.50 14.07
CA ALA A 160 -2.12 -26.31 14.83
C ALA A 160 -0.75 -25.62 14.96
N ARG A 161 -0.20 -25.06 13.87
CA ARG A 161 1.04 -24.26 13.91
C ARG A 161 0.91 -23.03 14.80
N PHE A 162 -0.25 -22.37 14.79
CA PHE A 162 -0.49 -21.22 15.66
C PHE A 162 -0.49 -21.64 17.14
N THR A 163 -1.18 -22.72 17.50
CA THR A 163 -1.23 -23.26 18.86
C THR A 163 0.15 -23.69 19.36
N GLU A 164 0.93 -24.36 18.50
CA GLU A 164 2.33 -24.74 18.80
C GLU A 164 3.19 -23.50 19.04
N ALA A 165 3.12 -22.49 18.15
CA ALA A 165 3.86 -21.26 18.30
C ALA A 165 3.47 -20.53 19.59
N GLN A 166 2.19 -20.47 19.94
CA GLN A 166 1.68 -19.87 21.16
C GLN A 166 2.24 -20.55 22.40
N SER A 167 2.20 -21.88 22.44
CA SER A 167 2.73 -22.66 23.56
C SER A 167 4.25 -22.50 23.73
N ARG A 168 4.98 -22.43 22.64
CA ARG A 168 6.45 -22.31 22.63
C ARG A 168 6.95 -20.91 22.97
N LEU A 169 6.26 -19.86 22.50
CA LEU A 169 6.73 -18.48 22.58
C LEU A 169 6.18 -17.72 23.79
N GLY A 170 5.08 -18.17 24.39
CA GLY A 170 4.48 -17.50 25.54
C GLY A 170 4.01 -16.07 25.24
N ASP A 171 4.12 -15.21 26.26
CA ASP A 171 3.53 -13.86 26.23
C ASP A 171 4.44 -12.78 25.60
N ASN A 172 5.69 -13.10 25.33
CA ASN A 172 6.61 -12.14 24.74
C ASN A 172 7.42 -12.74 23.57
N PRO A 173 6.75 -13.10 22.46
CA PRO A 173 7.43 -13.63 21.28
C PRO A 173 8.39 -12.58 20.68
N PRO A 174 9.66 -12.93 20.41
CA PRO A 174 10.59 -12.05 19.69
C PRO A 174 10.14 -11.88 18.24
N ARG A 175 10.61 -10.83 17.58
CA ARG A 175 10.39 -10.68 16.14
C ARG A 175 11.11 -11.80 15.37
N PRO A 176 10.42 -12.54 14.48
CA PRO A 176 11.11 -13.52 13.63
C PRO A 176 11.97 -12.80 12.58
N ALA A 177 13.14 -13.36 12.27
CA ALA A 177 14.10 -12.76 11.34
C ALA A 177 13.54 -12.52 9.92
N ASN A 178 12.52 -13.29 9.52
CA ASN A 178 11.86 -13.14 8.24
C ASN A 178 10.70 -12.13 8.25
N TRP A 179 10.56 -11.29 9.29
CA TRP A 179 9.50 -10.29 9.39
C TRP A 179 10.07 -8.91 9.70
N GLY A 180 9.62 -7.90 9.00
CA GLY A 180 10.05 -6.53 9.22
C GLY A 180 9.43 -5.55 8.23
N GLY A 181 9.97 -4.34 8.21
CA GLY A 181 9.43 -3.23 7.44
C GLY A 181 10.17 -2.98 6.13
N TYR A 182 9.42 -2.40 5.20
CA TYR A 182 9.94 -1.75 4.01
C TYR A 182 9.51 -0.28 4.01
N VAL A 183 10.38 0.59 3.54
CA VAL A 183 10.08 1.97 3.17
C VAL A 183 10.09 2.08 1.65
N ILE A 184 9.06 2.71 1.08
CA ILE A 184 9.06 3.13 -0.32
C ILE A 184 9.48 4.58 -0.36
N VAL A 185 10.68 4.83 -0.90
CA VAL A 185 11.25 6.15 -1.13
C VAL A 185 10.72 6.67 -2.45
N PRO A 186 9.80 7.64 -2.45
CA PRO A 186 9.08 7.99 -3.66
C PRO A 186 9.94 8.78 -4.65
N GLU A 187 9.81 8.46 -5.92
CA GLU A 187 10.26 9.27 -7.04
C GLU A 187 9.10 9.99 -7.73
N MET A 188 7.89 9.43 -7.60
CA MET A 188 6.68 10.04 -8.14
C MET A 188 5.53 9.89 -7.13
N VAL A 189 4.77 10.98 -6.94
CA VAL A 189 3.51 10.97 -6.17
C VAL A 189 2.44 11.71 -6.96
N GLU A 190 1.39 11.01 -7.36
CA GLU A 190 0.24 11.59 -8.08
C GLU A 190 -0.97 11.71 -7.14
N PHE A 191 -1.54 12.90 -7.10
CA PHE A 191 -2.82 13.19 -6.45
C PHE A 191 -3.90 13.32 -7.51
N TRP A 192 -4.92 12.47 -7.42
CA TRP A 192 -6.06 12.42 -8.31
C TRP A 192 -7.34 12.77 -7.56
N GLN A 193 -8.11 13.75 -8.08
CA GLN A 193 -9.42 14.15 -7.56
C GLN A 193 -10.49 13.94 -8.62
N GLY A 194 -11.56 13.24 -8.24
CA GLY A 194 -12.72 13.01 -9.11
C GLY A 194 -13.41 14.32 -9.53
N ARG A 195 -13.74 14.41 -10.84
CA ARG A 195 -14.47 15.53 -11.44
C ARG A 195 -15.52 15.05 -12.42
N ARG A 196 -16.53 15.88 -12.66
CA ARG A 196 -17.59 15.61 -13.65
C ARG A 196 -17.01 15.37 -15.04
N SER A 197 -17.79 14.67 -15.85
CA SER A 197 -17.47 14.40 -17.27
C SER A 197 -16.13 13.71 -17.48
N ARG A 198 -15.61 13.03 -16.43
CA ARG A 198 -14.30 12.37 -16.40
C ARG A 198 -13.10 13.29 -16.60
N LEU A 199 -13.30 14.62 -16.50
CA LEU A 199 -12.21 15.61 -16.57
C LEU A 199 -11.52 15.77 -15.20
N HIS A 200 -10.99 14.67 -14.71
CA HIS A 200 -10.40 14.58 -13.37
C HIS A 200 -9.15 15.45 -13.21
N ASP A 201 -9.00 16.03 -12.02
CA ASP A 201 -7.76 16.73 -11.70
C ASP A 201 -6.67 15.72 -11.33
N ARG A 202 -5.54 15.80 -12.01
CA ARG A 202 -4.37 14.95 -11.78
C ARG A 202 -3.15 15.83 -11.63
N LEU A 203 -2.54 15.85 -10.46
CA LEU A 203 -1.34 16.61 -10.17
C LEU A 203 -0.26 15.65 -9.65
N MET A 204 0.88 15.65 -10.32
CA MET A 204 2.00 14.77 -10.10
C MET A 204 3.19 15.55 -9.56
N PHE A 205 3.74 15.10 -8.46
CA PHE A 205 5.06 15.47 -7.97
C PHE A 205 6.08 14.47 -8.50
N GLN A 206 7.03 14.96 -9.28
CA GLN A 206 8.18 14.20 -9.77
C GLN A 206 9.43 14.63 -9.03
N ARG A 207 10.17 13.67 -8.44
CA ARG A 207 11.44 13.99 -7.78
C ARG A 207 12.46 14.45 -8.81
N GLN A 208 13.14 15.56 -8.51
CA GLN A 208 14.22 16.11 -9.31
C GLN A 208 15.38 16.53 -8.41
N PHE A 209 16.52 16.87 -9.03
CA PHE A 209 17.64 17.42 -8.28
C PHE A 209 17.20 18.73 -7.59
N GLY A 210 17.25 18.74 -6.25
CA GLY A 210 16.87 19.91 -5.45
C GLY A 210 15.40 19.98 -5.00
N GLY A 211 14.57 18.95 -5.25
CA GLY A 211 13.21 18.94 -4.71
C GLY A 211 12.16 18.23 -5.57
N TRP A 212 10.97 18.81 -5.62
CA TRP A 212 9.83 18.26 -6.33
C TRP A 212 9.35 19.20 -7.44
N HIS A 213 9.18 18.66 -8.63
CA HIS A 213 8.55 19.34 -9.75
C HIS A 213 7.08 18.93 -9.85
N ILE A 214 6.17 19.91 -10.06
CA ILE A 214 4.73 19.67 -10.09
C ILE A 214 4.21 19.83 -11.50
N GLU A 215 3.59 18.77 -12.03
CA GLU A 215 2.96 18.74 -13.34
C GLU A 215 1.47 18.40 -13.23
N ARG A 216 0.70 18.90 -14.20
CA ARG A 216 -0.69 18.48 -14.40
C ARG A 216 -0.72 17.42 -15.51
N LEU A 217 -1.36 16.29 -15.21
CA LEU A 217 -1.60 15.25 -16.20
C LEU A 217 -3.01 15.36 -16.78
N ALA A 218 -3.18 15.00 -18.04
CA ALA A 218 -4.49 14.78 -18.63
C ALA A 218 -5.19 13.59 -17.95
N PRO A 219 -6.52 13.65 -17.76
CA PRO A 219 -7.30 12.57 -17.16
C PRO A 219 -7.39 11.33 -18.06
#